data_7e3cb2cef9a086acce315f98a094f18b
#
_entry.id   7e3cb2cef9a086acce315f98a094f18b
#
_cell.length_a   1.000
_cell.length_b   1.000
_cell.length_c   1.000
_cell.angle_alpha   90.00
_cell.angle_beta   90.00
_cell.angle_gamma   90.00
#
_symmetry.space_group_name_H-M   'P 1'
#
loop_
_entity.id
_entity.type
_entity.pdbx_description
1 polymer ?
#
loop_
_entity_poly.entity_id
_entity_poly.type
_entity_poly.pdbx_seq_one_letter_code
_entity_poly.pdbx_strand_id
1 'polypeptide(L)'
;ISSTLRSAMSSLLKSLSIKNSKKNISIINIAPGPFKTRRVKELVKNIKKMEKKLPTGKIGDPKEIGLFVKFILKNNIKYISGSTVYFDGNLNKSYL
;
A
#
# COMPACT_ATOMS: atom_id res chain seq x y z
N ILE A 1 8.87 -7.59 13.85
CA ILE A 1 7.90 -6.69 14.51
C ILE A 1 7.04 -5.94 13.50
N SER A 2 7.63 -5.33 12.47
CA SER A 2 6.82 -4.55 11.53
C SER A 2 5.85 -5.42 10.72
N SER A 3 6.20 -6.65 10.36
CA SER A 3 5.28 -7.56 9.67
C SER A 3 4.13 -8.00 10.58
N THR A 4 4.38 -8.20 11.87
CA THR A 4 3.33 -8.51 12.84
C THR A 4 2.35 -7.34 13.00
N LEU A 5 2.88 -6.12 13.07
CA LEU A 5 2.04 -4.92 13.16
C LEU A 5 1.20 -4.72 11.89
N ARG A 6 1.76 -4.99 10.71
CA ARG A 6 1.02 -4.91 9.46
C ARG A 6 -0.11 -5.91 9.41
N SER A 7 0.13 -7.15 9.83
CA SER A 7 -0.89 -8.19 9.85
C SER A 7 -2.01 -7.84 10.82
N ALA A 8 -1.66 -7.33 12.01
CA ALA A 8 -2.64 -6.89 13.00
C ALA A 8 -3.48 -5.72 12.45
N MET A 9 -2.85 -4.75 11.80
CA MET A 9 -3.54 -3.61 11.21
C MET A 9 -4.48 -4.06 10.09
N SER A 10 -4.01 -4.94 9.21
CA SER A 10 -4.84 -5.46 8.11
C SER A 10 -6.06 -6.20 8.65
N SER A 11 -5.90 -7.00 9.70
CA SER A 11 -7.01 -7.72 10.33
C SER A 11 -8.01 -6.77 10.97
N LEU A 12 -7.53 -5.74 11.66
CA LEU A 12 -8.38 -4.73 12.25
C LEU A 12 -9.18 -3.98 11.19
N LEU A 13 -8.52 -3.54 10.11
CA LEU A 13 -9.18 -2.83 9.04
C LEU A 13 -10.21 -3.71 8.32
N LYS A 14 -9.93 -4.99 8.17
CA LYS A 14 -10.88 -5.95 7.61
C LYS A 14 -12.13 -6.04 8.48
N SER A 15 -11.97 -6.17 9.79
CA SER A 15 -13.08 -6.21 10.74
C SER A 15 -13.92 -4.94 10.69
N LEU A 16 -13.26 -3.77 10.65
CA LEU A 16 -13.96 -2.49 10.55
C LEU A 16 -14.72 -2.36 9.23
N SER A 17 -14.15 -2.86 8.14
CA SER A 17 -14.81 -2.80 6.83
C SER A 17 -16.08 -3.62 6.81
N ILE A 18 -16.05 -4.82 7.38
CA ILE A 18 -17.24 -5.69 7.46
C ILE A 18 -18.30 -5.03 8.33
N LYS A 19 -17.92 -4.51 9.48
CA LYS A 19 -18.86 -3.85 10.41
C LYS A 19 -19.57 -2.66 9.79
N ASN A 20 -18.91 -1.95 8.87
CA ASN A 20 -19.45 -0.73 8.28
C ASN A 20 -19.97 -0.92 6.86
N SER A 21 -20.04 -2.14 6.36
CA SER A 21 -20.45 -2.42 4.97
C SER A 21 -21.86 -1.92 4.67
N LYS A 22 -22.79 -2.10 5.59
CA LYS A 22 -24.18 -1.67 5.39
C LYS A 22 -24.37 -0.16 5.47
N LYS A 23 -23.36 0.56 5.98
CA LYS A 23 -23.40 2.02 6.09
C LYS A 23 -22.85 2.72 4.86
N ASN A 24 -22.59 1.99 3.79
CA ASN A 24 -22.00 2.52 2.56
C ASN A 24 -20.61 3.10 2.78
N ILE A 25 -19.86 2.51 3.69
CA ILE A 25 -18.49 2.89 3.98
C ILE A 25 -17.57 1.79 3.46
N SER A 26 -16.63 2.16 2.59
CA SER A 26 -15.62 1.26 2.06
C SER A 26 -14.28 1.57 2.70
N ILE A 27 -13.55 0.54 3.10
CA ILE A 27 -12.22 0.69 3.70
C ILE A 27 -11.23 -0.11 2.86
N ILE A 28 -10.23 0.58 2.32
CA ILE A 28 -9.14 -0.04 1.56
C ILE A 28 -7.85 0.28 2.28
N ASN A 29 -7.09 -0.75 2.57
CA ASN A 29 -5.77 -0.58 3.17
C ASN A 29 -4.72 -0.56 2.06
N ILE A 30 -3.89 0.46 2.01
CA ILE A 30 -2.79 0.55 1.06
C ILE A 30 -1.49 0.31 1.82
N ALA A 31 -0.75 -0.71 1.40
CA ALA A 31 0.53 -1.09 2.00
C ALA A 31 1.65 -0.75 1.00
N PRO A 32 2.28 0.42 1.15
CA PRO A 32 3.32 0.83 0.21
C PRO A 32 4.65 0.16 0.51
N GLY A 33 5.42 -0.10 -0.53
CA GLY A 33 6.81 -0.46 -0.43
C GLY A 33 7.70 0.78 -0.47
N PRO A 34 8.95 0.64 -0.92
CA PRO A 34 9.83 1.80 -1.02
C PRO A 34 9.44 2.68 -2.21
N PHE A 35 9.18 3.95 -1.91
CA PHE A 35 8.82 4.97 -2.90
C PHE A 35 9.87 6.07 -2.95
N LYS A 36 9.98 6.70 -4.10
CA LYS A 36 10.93 7.79 -4.33
C LYS A 36 10.41 9.07 -3.69
N THR A 37 10.45 9.12 -2.36
CA THR A 37 10.06 10.28 -1.58
C THR A 37 11.28 11.10 -1.20
N ARG A 38 11.06 12.33 -0.78
CA ARG A 38 12.12 13.20 -0.26
C ARG A 38 12.89 12.53 0.88
N ARG A 39 12.17 11.88 1.79
CA ARG A 39 12.79 11.21 2.94
C ARG A 39 13.70 10.06 2.50
N VAL A 40 13.27 9.27 1.53
CA VAL A 40 14.08 8.17 1.00
C VAL A 40 15.34 8.73 0.33
N LYS A 41 15.23 9.82 -0.43
CA LYS A 41 16.38 10.45 -1.06
C LYS A 41 17.40 10.97 -0.04
N GLU A 42 16.93 11.44 1.12
CA GLU A 42 17.80 11.94 2.18
C GLU A 42 18.48 10.81 2.98
N LEU A 43 17.74 9.72 3.25
CA LEU A 43 18.21 8.64 4.11
C LEU A 43 19.02 7.58 3.36
N VAL A 44 18.79 7.39 2.07
CA VAL A 44 19.46 6.37 1.28
C VAL A 44 20.51 7.02 0.38
N LYS A 45 21.79 6.81 0.73
CA LYS A 45 22.91 7.40 -0.02
C LYS A 45 23.05 6.85 -1.43
N ASN A 46 22.68 5.60 -1.64
CA ASN A 46 22.80 4.96 -2.94
C ASN A 46 21.49 4.28 -3.32
N ILE A 47 20.61 5.04 -3.96
CA ILE A 47 19.31 4.56 -4.40
C ILE A 47 19.45 3.44 -5.44
N LYS A 48 20.41 3.53 -6.35
CA LYS A 48 20.65 2.50 -7.36
C LYS A 48 21.01 1.16 -6.76
N LYS A 49 21.82 1.16 -5.69
CA LYS A 49 22.17 -0.07 -4.99
C LYS A 49 20.97 -0.67 -4.29
N MET A 50 20.13 0.17 -3.71
CA MET A 50 18.88 -0.27 -3.10
C MET A 50 17.93 -0.85 -4.15
N GLU A 51 17.81 -0.21 -5.31
CA GLU A 51 16.93 -0.66 -6.38
C GLU A 51 17.32 -2.04 -6.91
N LYS A 52 18.59 -2.38 -6.93
CA LYS A 52 19.04 -3.70 -7.38
C LYS A 52 18.48 -4.84 -6.52
N LYS A 53 18.12 -4.56 -5.28
CA LYS A 53 17.57 -5.56 -4.35
C LYS A 53 16.06 -5.70 -4.47
N LEU A 54 15.41 -4.85 -5.24
CA LEU A 54 13.97 -4.86 -5.39
C LEU A 54 13.57 -5.77 -6.56
N PRO A 55 12.44 -6.50 -6.44
CA PRO A 55 11.98 -7.37 -7.54
C PRO A 55 11.79 -6.65 -8.87
N THR A 56 11.31 -5.41 -8.84
CA THR A 56 11.12 -4.62 -10.06
C THR A 56 12.38 -3.94 -10.55
N GLY A 57 13.42 -3.89 -9.71
CA GLY A 57 14.64 -3.15 -10.02
C GLY A 57 14.49 -1.64 -9.88
N LYS A 58 13.35 -1.16 -9.42
CA LYS A 58 13.07 0.28 -9.26
C LYS A 58 12.25 0.56 -8.02
N ILE A 59 12.49 1.70 -7.38
CA ILE A 59 11.60 2.19 -6.33
C ILE A 59 10.36 2.80 -6.99
N GLY A 60 9.24 2.78 -6.25
CA GLY A 60 7.98 3.26 -6.78
C GLY A 60 7.90 4.77 -6.90
N ASP A 61 7.04 5.23 -7.78
CA ASP A 61 6.71 6.64 -7.94
C ASP A 61 5.46 6.93 -7.09
N PRO A 62 5.52 7.83 -6.10
CA PRO A 62 4.36 8.11 -5.25
C PRO A 62 3.16 8.66 -6.02
N LYS A 63 3.36 9.18 -7.23
CA LYS A 63 2.26 9.63 -8.08
C LYS A 63 1.30 8.51 -8.43
N GLU A 64 1.76 7.26 -8.50
CA GLU A 64 0.90 6.13 -8.82
C GLU A 64 -0.13 5.87 -7.72
N ILE A 65 0.26 5.99 -6.45
CA ILE A 65 -0.68 5.87 -5.34
C ILE A 65 -1.71 6.99 -5.42
N GLY A 66 -1.25 8.21 -5.69
CA GLY A 66 -2.15 9.36 -5.84
C GLY A 66 -3.18 9.15 -6.94
N LEU A 67 -2.76 8.63 -8.08
CA LEU A 67 -3.65 8.34 -9.21
C LEU A 67 -4.67 7.25 -8.84
N PHE A 68 -4.23 6.21 -8.15
CA PHE A 68 -5.10 5.13 -7.70
C PHE A 68 -6.19 5.65 -6.77
N VAL A 69 -5.81 6.40 -5.75
CA VAL A 69 -6.75 6.98 -4.79
C VAL A 69 -7.71 7.95 -5.48
N LYS A 70 -7.19 8.80 -6.34
CA LYS A 70 -8.00 9.77 -7.09
C LYS A 70 -9.04 9.07 -7.95
N PHE A 71 -8.68 7.98 -8.62
CA PHE A 71 -9.59 7.23 -9.46
C PHE A 71 -10.76 6.66 -8.65
N ILE A 72 -10.45 6.07 -7.50
CA ILE A 72 -11.47 5.49 -6.63
C ILE A 72 -12.43 6.57 -6.12
N LEU A 73 -11.88 7.70 -5.66
CA LEU A 73 -12.70 8.80 -5.13
C LEU A 73 -13.54 9.47 -6.21
N LYS A 74 -12.93 9.75 -7.35
CA LYS A 74 -13.61 10.44 -8.46
C LYS A 74 -14.77 9.62 -9.01
N ASN A 75 -14.60 8.31 -9.10
CA ASN A 75 -15.62 7.42 -9.68
C ASN A 75 -16.51 6.78 -8.63
N ASN A 76 -16.35 7.16 -7.37
CA ASN A 76 -17.17 6.68 -6.26
C ASN A 76 -17.24 5.15 -6.20
N ILE A 77 -16.08 4.51 -6.32
CA ILE A 77 -15.99 3.04 -6.29
C ILE A 77 -16.16 2.56 -4.86
N LYS A 78 -17.21 1.80 -4.58
CA LYS A 78 -17.56 1.36 -3.22
C LYS A 78 -17.44 -0.14 -3.01
N TYR A 79 -17.58 -0.92 -4.07
CA TYR A 79 -17.63 -2.38 -3.92
C TYR A 79 -16.28 -3.01 -3.56
N ILE A 80 -15.18 -2.30 -3.74
CA ILE A 80 -13.88 -2.74 -3.25
C ILE A 80 -13.72 -2.27 -1.80
N SER A 81 -13.77 -3.21 -0.88
CA SER A 81 -13.69 -2.90 0.56
C SER A 81 -13.11 -4.09 1.31
N GLY A 82 -12.38 -3.83 2.39
CA GLY A 82 -11.77 -4.85 3.22
C GLY A 82 -10.51 -5.45 2.63
N SER A 83 -10.04 -4.93 1.51
CA SER A 83 -8.85 -5.42 0.83
C SER A 83 -7.60 -4.64 1.23
N THR A 84 -6.47 -5.32 1.21
CA THR A 84 -5.16 -4.68 1.30
C THR A 84 -4.54 -4.68 -0.09
N VAL A 85 -4.19 -3.50 -0.56
CA VAL A 85 -3.54 -3.34 -1.86
C VAL A 85 -2.05 -3.06 -1.62
N TYR A 86 -1.22 -3.94 -2.11
CA TYR A 86 0.23 -3.81 -1.96
C TYR A 86 0.81 -3.01 -3.12
N PHE A 87 1.23 -1.77 -2.83
CA PHE A 87 1.95 -0.92 -3.77
C PHE A 87 3.45 -1.04 -3.49
N ASP A 88 4.02 -2.20 -3.75
CA ASP A 88 5.38 -2.49 -3.30
C ASP A 88 6.26 -3.15 -4.37
N GLY A 89 5.78 -3.20 -5.60
CA GLY A 89 6.53 -3.82 -6.68
C GLY A 89 6.83 -5.29 -6.40
N ASN A 90 5.87 -5.99 -5.80
CA ASN A 90 5.98 -7.42 -5.52
C ASN A 90 7.02 -7.75 -4.43
N LEU A 91 7.32 -6.80 -3.56
CA LEU A 91 8.29 -7.00 -2.48
C LEU A 91 7.75 -7.85 -1.34
N ASN A 92 6.46 -7.75 -1.05
CA ASN A 92 5.83 -8.51 0.02
C ASN A 92 5.64 -9.96 -0.38
N LYS A 93 6.15 -10.88 0.45
CA LYS A 93 6.06 -12.33 0.22
C LYS A 93 5.14 -13.02 1.22
N SER A 94 4.50 -12.28 2.12
CA SER A 94 3.74 -12.87 3.22
C SER A 94 2.42 -13.48 2.80
N TYR A 95 1.94 -13.20 1.62
CA TYR A 95 0.68 -13.78 1.13
C TYR A 95 0.83 -15.22 0.63
N LEU A 96 2.05 -15.69 0.57
CA LEU A 96 2.32 -17.09 0.20
C LEU A 96 2.19 -18.00 1.40
#